data_7d64f83c591757670c1b91599c9d08f6
#
_entry.id   7d64f83c591757670c1b91599c9d08f6
#
_cell.length_a   1.000
_cell.length_b   1.000
_cell.length_c   1.000
_cell.angle_alpha   90.00
_cell.angle_beta   90.00
_cell.angle_gamma   90.00
#
_symmetry.space_group_name_H-M   'P 1'
#
loop_
_entity.id
_entity.type
_entity.pdbx_description
1 polymer ?
#
loop_
_entity_poly.entity_id
_entity_poly.type
_entity_poly.pdbx_seq_one_letter_code
_entity_poly.pdbx_strand_id
1 'polypeptide(L)'
;MALRRLYNTEKRLLKNPEIAGAYSENITQYLEKGYIRKIDPTEEKPARRWYLPHFPVVRLDRVTTKTRIVFDASAKFGGVSLNDVIYQGPKLQKDLKDVLLRFRRHPVGLVCDIAEMYLRIEVTPKDRSCQRFLWRSLDQQTKPEEYEFNRVVFGINSSPFQAQFVSQTHAEKHKDELPLAAEAVLKSTYMDDSMDSVLDDSQGIELYKQLDELWSKAGMHARKWLSNSSQVLEKIPIKDRASEVDINKDPLPTVKTLGITWLPEEDVFTFKAHPPEENFQLTKRNFLKRIATLFDPVGFLAPFIIRAKVMMQEMWVAGLKWDELCPRELVHKSQEWFSELEELPTIKFPRCLRLTTRVDQYPVN
;
A
#
# COMPACT_ATOMS: atom_id res chain seq x y z
N MET A 1 21.15 -7.22 20.42
CA MET A 1 20.93 -6.55 19.13
C MET A 1 19.76 -5.58 19.22
N ALA A 2 18.54 -6.00 19.57
CA ALA A 2 17.36 -5.13 19.68
C ALA A 2 17.57 -3.92 20.61
N LEU A 3 18.12 -4.11 21.79
CA LEU A 3 18.43 -3.05 22.76
C LEU A 3 19.38 -1.98 22.17
N ARG A 4 20.46 -2.38 21.50
CA ARG A 4 21.38 -1.42 20.84
C ARG A 4 20.69 -0.63 19.75
N ARG A 5 19.80 -1.26 18.98
CA ARG A 5 19.03 -0.57 17.93
C ARG A 5 17.97 0.37 18.53
N LEU A 6 17.32 0.00 19.65
CA LEU A 6 16.46 0.91 20.38
C LEU A 6 17.20 2.20 20.77
N TYR A 7 18.37 2.09 21.41
CA TYR A 7 19.14 3.28 21.79
C TYR A 7 19.53 4.17 20.62
N ASN A 8 19.86 3.57 19.46
CA ASN A 8 20.14 4.34 18.25
C ASN A 8 18.88 5.02 17.68
N THR A 9 17.73 4.35 17.76
CA THR A 9 16.43 4.92 17.34
C THR A 9 16.05 6.09 18.24
N GLU A 10 16.17 5.94 19.56
CA GLU A 10 15.91 7.00 20.54
C GLU A 10 16.79 8.23 20.30
N LYS A 11 18.10 8.05 20.10
CA LYS A 11 19.03 9.16 19.76
C LYS A 11 18.62 9.91 18.50
N ARG A 12 18.01 9.24 17.54
CA ARG A 12 17.51 9.86 16.30
C ARG A 12 16.18 10.57 16.53
N LEU A 13 15.27 9.96 17.26
CA LEU A 13 13.96 10.54 17.59
C LEU A 13 14.12 11.82 18.42
N LEU A 14 14.97 11.83 19.42
CA LEU A 14 15.20 12.99 20.28
C LEU A 14 15.78 14.21 19.54
N LYS A 15 16.33 14.02 18.33
CA LYS A 15 16.75 15.15 17.47
C LYS A 15 15.58 15.83 16.76
N ASN A 16 14.40 15.20 16.70
CA ASN A 16 13.20 15.76 16.09
C ASN A 16 11.99 15.49 16.99
N PRO A 17 11.60 16.48 17.82
CA PRO A 17 10.51 16.33 18.79
C PRO A 17 9.15 15.97 18.14
N GLU A 18 8.85 16.49 16.96
CA GLU A 18 7.60 16.19 16.24
C GLU A 18 7.52 14.71 15.89
N ILE A 19 8.58 14.16 15.29
CA ILE A 19 8.64 12.72 14.95
C ILE A 19 8.62 11.88 16.23
N ALA A 20 9.31 12.30 17.27
CA ALA A 20 9.34 11.60 18.56
C ALA A 20 7.95 11.53 19.20
N GLY A 21 7.21 12.65 19.21
CA GLY A 21 5.84 12.72 19.71
C GLY A 21 4.92 11.78 18.93
N ALA A 22 4.90 11.88 17.59
CA ALA A 22 4.09 11.03 16.74
C ALA A 22 4.45 9.53 16.87
N TYR A 23 5.73 9.23 17.10
CA TYR A 23 6.18 7.87 17.33
C TYR A 23 5.66 7.28 18.65
N SER A 24 5.79 8.03 19.75
CA SER A 24 5.30 7.64 21.07
C SER A 24 3.78 7.49 21.05
N GLU A 25 3.08 8.42 20.42
CA GLU A 25 1.63 8.37 20.27
C GLU A 25 1.17 7.10 19.53
N ASN A 26 1.85 6.69 18.46
CA ASN A 26 1.52 5.45 17.75
C ASN A 26 1.65 4.21 18.66
N ILE A 27 2.68 4.15 19.54
CA ILE A 27 2.83 3.02 20.48
C ILE A 27 1.73 3.05 21.54
N THR A 28 1.39 4.24 22.06
CA THR A 28 0.28 4.42 23.01
C THR A 28 -1.05 3.95 22.38
N GLN A 29 -1.35 4.35 21.14
CA GLN A 29 -2.53 3.90 20.42
C GLN A 29 -2.56 2.39 20.20
N TYR A 30 -1.41 1.75 19.94
CA TYR A 30 -1.35 0.28 19.82
C TYR A 30 -1.70 -0.40 21.16
N LEU A 31 -1.29 0.19 22.27
CA LEU A 31 -1.61 -0.32 23.60
C LEU A 31 -3.10 -0.14 23.92
N GLU A 32 -3.64 1.06 23.71
CA GLU A 32 -5.06 1.39 23.93
C GLU A 32 -6.01 0.53 23.09
N LYS A 33 -5.62 0.26 21.82
CA LYS A 33 -6.39 -0.63 20.91
C LYS A 33 -6.18 -2.12 21.21
N GLY A 34 -5.34 -2.48 22.17
CA GLY A 34 -5.04 -3.87 22.53
C GLY A 34 -4.28 -4.64 21.44
N TYR A 35 -3.59 -3.92 20.54
CA TYR A 35 -2.75 -4.56 19.52
C TYR A 35 -1.44 -5.09 20.12
N ILE A 36 -0.97 -4.43 21.16
CA ILE A 36 0.17 -4.84 21.94
C ILE A 36 -0.21 -4.94 23.42
N ARG A 37 0.57 -5.69 24.16
CA ARG A 37 0.53 -5.69 25.64
C ARG A 37 1.91 -5.47 26.21
N LYS A 38 1.99 -4.87 27.39
CA LYS A 38 3.20 -4.84 28.20
C LYS A 38 3.33 -6.19 28.89
N ILE A 39 4.55 -6.73 28.92
CA ILE A 39 4.86 -7.99 29.59
C ILE A 39 5.17 -7.72 31.06
N ASP A 40 4.53 -8.46 31.95
CA ASP A 40 4.88 -8.42 33.36
C ASP A 40 6.26 -9.08 33.54
N PRO A 41 7.21 -8.40 34.23
CA PRO A 41 8.55 -8.96 34.50
C PRO A 41 8.52 -10.28 35.25
N THR A 42 7.43 -10.59 35.99
CA THR A 42 7.23 -11.82 36.75
C THR A 42 6.70 -12.99 35.89
N GLU A 43 6.21 -12.71 34.68
CA GLU A 43 5.74 -13.77 33.76
C GLU A 43 6.87 -14.75 33.43
N GLU A 44 6.52 -16.03 33.32
CA GLU A 44 7.43 -17.06 32.86
C GLU A 44 7.97 -16.74 31.48
N LYS A 45 9.28 -16.83 31.30
CA LYS A 45 9.91 -16.52 30.01
C LYS A 45 9.73 -17.69 29.05
N PRO A 46 8.98 -17.51 27.95
CA PRO A 46 8.78 -18.57 26.99
C PRO A 46 10.11 -19.01 26.36
N ALA A 47 10.24 -20.30 26.08
CA ALA A 47 11.44 -20.87 25.45
C ALA A 47 11.75 -20.25 24.08
N ARG A 48 10.69 -19.96 23.31
CA ARG A 48 10.81 -19.25 22.00
C ARG A 48 10.41 -17.80 22.20
N ARG A 49 11.35 -16.90 21.98
CA ARG A 49 11.08 -15.46 22.00
C ARG A 49 12.01 -14.74 21.04
N TRP A 50 11.49 -13.68 20.40
CA TRP A 50 12.26 -12.84 19.49
C TRP A 50 11.93 -11.37 19.72
N TYR A 51 12.95 -10.51 19.70
CA TYR A 51 12.79 -9.08 19.91
C TYR A 51 13.07 -8.34 18.60
N LEU A 52 12.04 -7.75 18.03
CA LEU A 52 12.07 -6.97 16.80
C LEU A 52 12.65 -5.58 17.07
N PRO A 53 13.74 -5.18 16.44
CA PRO A 53 14.10 -3.77 16.40
C PRO A 53 13.03 -2.99 15.67
N HIS A 54 12.86 -1.72 16.04
CA HIS A 54 11.89 -0.85 15.40
C HIS A 54 12.44 0.55 15.18
N PHE A 55 11.89 1.26 14.19
CA PHE A 55 12.32 2.60 13.81
C PHE A 55 11.22 3.34 13.05
N PRO A 56 11.25 4.71 13.06
CA PRO A 56 10.30 5.51 12.30
C PRO A 56 10.61 5.50 10.81
N VAL A 57 9.55 5.42 9.99
CA VAL A 57 9.56 5.80 8.58
C VAL A 57 8.62 6.98 8.42
N VAL A 58 9.19 8.11 8.00
CA VAL A 58 8.44 9.36 7.81
C VAL A 58 8.08 9.50 6.33
N ARG A 59 6.80 9.72 6.07
CA ARG A 59 6.21 9.95 4.75
C ARG A 59 5.55 11.31 4.73
N LEU A 60 6.27 12.33 4.30
CA LEU A 60 5.78 13.71 4.22
C LEU A 60 4.71 13.90 3.14
N ASP A 61 4.66 12.98 2.18
CA ASP A 61 3.69 12.91 1.09
C ASP A 61 2.31 12.35 1.52
N ARG A 62 2.14 11.94 2.77
CA ARG A 62 0.90 11.37 3.28
C ARG A 62 0.15 12.34 4.18
N VAL A 63 -1.18 12.42 3.96
CA VAL A 63 -2.08 13.29 4.75
C VAL A 63 -2.38 12.67 6.12
N THR A 64 -2.65 11.37 6.17
CA THR A 64 -3.23 10.71 7.36
C THR A 64 -2.22 10.04 8.30
N THR A 65 -1.10 9.54 7.79
CA THR A 65 -0.10 8.82 8.63
C THR A 65 1.30 9.19 8.17
N LYS A 66 1.78 10.32 8.66
CA LYS A 66 3.12 10.83 8.30
C LYS A 66 4.24 9.98 8.90
N THR A 67 4.08 9.49 10.13
CA THR A 67 5.07 8.67 10.82
C THR A 67 4.54 7.25 11.01
N ARG A 68 5.27 6.25 10.53
CA ARG A 68 4.97 4.82 10.72
C ARG A 68 6.08 4.16 11.49
N ILE A 69 5.72 3.19 12.35
CA ILE A 69 6.69 2.34 13.03
C ILE A 69 6.91 1.09 12.17
N VAL A 70 8.15 0.82 11.82
CA VAL A 70 8.56 -0.41 11.14
C VAL A 70 9.25 -1.33 12.14
N PHE A 71 8.78 -2.57 12.23
CA PHE A 71 9.36 -3.63 13.03
C PHE A 71 10.20 -4.52 12.12
N ASP A 72 11.51 -4.61 12.40
CA ASP A 72 12.49 -5.22 11.51
C ASP A 72 12.72 -6.70 11.85
N ALA A 73 11.92 -7.57 11.24
CA ALA A 73 12.06 -9.01 11.39
C ALA A 73 13.23 -9.60 10.57
N SER A 74 13.87 -8.80 9.71
CA SER A 74 15.07 -9.19 8.94
C SER A 74 16.38 -8.87 9.70
N ALA A 75 16.28 -8.21 10.85
CA ALA A 75 17.44 -7.88 11.67
C ALA A 75 18.09 -9.14 12.28
N LYS A 76 19.36 -9.39 11.94
CA LYS A 76 20.08 -10.60 12.35
C LYS A 76 20.65 -10.49 13.76
N PHE A 77 20.49 -11.57 14.53
CA PHE A 77 21.16 -11.83 15.79
C PHE A 77 21.83 -13.20 15.71
N GLY A 78 23.12 -13.28 15.96
CA GLY A 78 23.89 -14.54 15.80
C GLY A 78 23.87 -15.09 14.36
N GLY A 79 23.76 -14.21 13.36
CA GLY A 79 23.69 -14.61 11.93
C GLY A 79 22.29 -14.94 11.41
N VAL A 80 21.28 -15.04 12.28
CA VAL A 80 19.90 -15.46 11.96
C VAL A 80 18.93 -14.32 12.23
N SER A 81 17.91 -14.15 11.40
CA SER A 81 16.77 -13.25 11.57
C SER A 81 15.49 -14.03 11.83
N LEU A 82 14.44 -13.36 12.33
CA LEU A 82 13.12 -14.00 12.45
C LEU A 82 12.59 -14.45 11.08
N ASN A 83 12.79 -13.63 10.05
CA ASN A 83 12.36 -13.95 8.68
C ASN A 83 13.12 -15.14 8.05
N ASP A 84 14.31 -15.48 8.54
CA ASP A 84 15.07 -16.65 8.09
C ASP A 84 14.48 -17.98 8.63
N VAL A 85 13.74 -17.93 9.74
CA VAL A 85 13.25 -19.14 10.46
C VAL A 85 11.73 -19.28 10.48
N ILE A 86 11.00 -18.26 10.04
CA ILE A 86 9.55 -18.33 9.88
C ILE A 86 9.20 -18.85 8.50
N TYR A 87 8.24 -19.77 8.45
CA TYR A 87 7.64 -20.20 7.18
C TYR A 87 6.78 -19.07 6.61
N GLN A 88 7.15 -18.60 5.42
CA GLN A 88 6.49 -17.46 4.78
C GLN A 88 5.05 -17.76 4.33
N GLY A 89 4.75 -19.01 3.98
CA GLY A 89 3.51 -19.41 3.34
C GLY A 89 3.52 -19.19 1.82
N PRO A 90 2.57 -19.81 1.10
CA PRO A 90 2.42 -19.62 -0.34
C PRO A 90 1.93 -18.22 -0.68
N LYS A 91 2.19 -17.78 -1.92
CA LYS A 91 1.66 -16.51 -2.42
C LYS A 91 0.17 -16.66 -2.71
N LEU A 92 -0.70 -16.09 -1.87
CA LEU A 92 -2.16 -16.02 -2.08
C LEU A 92 -2.61 -14.71 -2.73
N GLN A 93 -1.73 -13.73 -2.78
CA GLN A 93 -2.02 -12.42 -3.36
C GLN A 93 -2.33 -12.53 -4.84
N LYS A 94 -3.42 -11.90 -5.27
CA LYS A 94 -3.81 -11.82 -6.67
C LYS A 94 -2.80 -11.02 -7.48
N ASP A 95 -2.74 -11.30 -8.78
CA ASP A 95 -1.93 -10.45 -9.66
C ASP A 95 -2.59 -9.07 -9.77
N LEU A 96 -1.76 -8.04 -9.68
CA LEU A 96 -2.22 -6.66 -9.79
C LEU A 96 -2.93 -6.38 -11.12
N LYS A 97 -2.43 -7.00 -12.21
CA LYS A 97 -3.04 -6.84 -13.54
C LYS A 97 -4.45 -7.39 -13.59
N ASP A 98 -4.69 -8.55 -12.95
CA ASP A 98 -6.02 -9.18 -12.92
C ASP A 98 -7.01 -8.29 -12.17
N VAL A 99 -6.60 -7.72 -11.02
CA VAL A 99 -7.42 -6.78 -10.26
C VAL A 99 -7.75 -5.53 -11.09
N LEU A 100 -6.75 -4.97 -11.79
CA LEU A 100 -6.96 -3.79 -12.63
C LEU A 100 -7.83 -4.07 -13.86
N LEU A 101 -7.71 -5.25 -14.48
CA LEU A 101 -8.57 -5.66 -15.59
C LEU A 101 -10.02 -5.82 -15.13
N ARG A 102 -10.25 -6.39 -13.95
CA ARG A 102 -11.58 -6.49 -13.36
C ARG A 102 -12.18 -5.11 -13.05
N PHE A 103 -11.38 -4.19 -12.53
CA PHE A 103 -11.80 -2.81 -12.28
C PHE A 103 -12.20 -2.07 -13.58
N ARG A 104 -11.69 -2.50 -14.74
CA ARG A 104 -12.02 -1.93 -16.05
C ARG A 104 -13.24 -2.58 -16.72
N ARG A 105 -13.81 -3.61 -16.14
CA ARG A 105 -14.80 -4.48 -16.80
C ARG A 105 -16.16 -3.80 -17.01
N HIS A 106 -16.62 -3.01 -16.03
CA HIS A 106 -17.97 -2.46 -15.98
C HIS A 106 -17.99 -0.95 -15.72
N PRO A 107 -19.13 -0.27 -16.03
CA PRO A 107 -19.23 1.20 -15.96
C PRO A 107 -19.04 1.78 -14.55
N VAL A 108 -19.62 1.17 -13.53
CA VAL A 108 -19.54 1.69 -12.16
C VAL A 108 -18.35 1.09 -11.43
N GLY A 109 -17.34 1.91 -11.17
CA GLY A 109 -16.15 1.53 -10.41
C GLY A 109 -16.30 1.85 -8.94
N LEU A 110 -15.79 0.97 -8.08
CA LEU A 110 -15.79 1.14 -6.63
C LEU A 110 -14.43 0.74 -6.05
N VAL A 111 -13.87 1.58 -5.20
CA VAL A 111 -12.60 1.31 -4.51
C VAL A 111 -12.73 1.60 -3.02
N CYS A 112 -12.01 0.84 -2.19
CA CYS A 112 -11.88 1.09 -0.76
C CYS A 112 -10.56 0.51 -0.21
N ASP A 113 -10.20 0.94 1.01
CA ASP A 113 -9.01 0.53 1.78
C ASP A 113 -9.49 -0.11 3.10
N ILE A 114 -8.90 -1.22 3.50
CA ILE A 114 -9.22 -1.88 4.77
C ILE A 114 -8.31 -1.31 5.86
N ALA A 115 -8.92 -0.63 6.82
CA ALA A 115 -8.21 0.02 7.90
C ALA A 115 -7.42 -0.95 8.77
N GLU A 116 -6.10 -0.73 8.88
CA GLU A 116 -5.23 -1.46 9.80
C GLU A 116 -5.31 -3.00 9.64
N MET A 117 -5.53 -3.50 8.41
CA MET A 117 -5.85 -4.89 8.11
C MET A 117 -5.00 -5.92 8.89
N TYR A 118 -3.68 -5.78 8.92
CA TYR A 118 -2.80 -6.70 9.65
C TYR A 118 -3.07 -6.65 11.16
N LEU A 119 -3.24 -5.47 11.71
CA LEU A 119 -3.47 -5.26 13.14
C LEU A 119 -4.86 -5.69 13.60
N ARG A 120 -5.74 -6.10 12.68
CA ARG A 120 -7.04 -6.71 13.00
C ARG A 120 -6.99 -8.23 13.16
N ILE A 121 -5.91 -8.87 12.73
CA ILE A 121 -5.75 -10.32 12.74
C ILE A 121 -4.98 -10.73 14.00
N GLU A 122 -5.60 -11.59 14.81
CA GLU A 122 -4.99 -12.11 16.05
C GLU A 122 -3.93 -13.16 15.76
N VAL A 123 -2.83 -13.08 16.50
CA VAL A 123 -1.82 -14.13 16.55
C VAL A 123 -2.11 -15.06 17.74
N THR A 124 -1.98 -16.36 17.51
CA THR A 124 -2.19 -17.35 18.58
C THR A 124 -1.27 -17.08 19.78
N PRO A 125 -1.74 -17.20 21.02
CA PRO A 125 -0.94 -16.85 22.20
C PRO A 125 0.46 -17.49 22.25
N LYS A 126 0.58 -18.73 21.77
CA LYS A 126 1.86 -19.48 21.74
C LYS A 126 2.93 -18.87 20.82
N ASP A 127 2.53 -18.08 19.82
CA ASP A 127 3.42 -17.52 18.81
C ASP A 127 3.72 -16.02 19.03
N ARG A 128 2.97 -15.34 19.94
CA ARG A 128 3.12 -13.90 20.22
C ARG A 128 4.51 -13.55 20.72
N SER A 129 5.12 -14.42 21.49
CA SER A 129 6.47 -14.20 22.04
C SER A 129 7.57 -14.03 20.98
N CYS A 130 7.29 -14.42 19.73
CA CYS A 130 8.18 -14.17 18.59
C CYS A 130 8.03 -12.74 18.02
N GLN A 131 7.09 -11.96 18.50
CA GLN A 131 6.80 -10.59 18.07
C GLN A 131 6.96 -9.58 19.22
N ARG A 132 7.98 -9.73 20.06
CA ARG A 132 8.29 -8.82 21.15
C ARG A 132 9.14 -7.66 20.66
N PHE A 133 9.09 -6.55 21.39
CA PHE A 133 9.97 -5.41 21.18
C PHE A 133 10.22 -4.69 22.52
N LEU A 134 11.19 -3.79 22.54
CA LEU A 134 11.60 -3.05 23.71
C LEU A 134 11.20 -1.58 23.55
N TRP A 135 10.58 -0.99 24.59
CA TRP A 135 10.22 0.42 24.60
C TRP A 135 10.30 1.01 26.01
N ARG A 136 10.55 2.31 26.14
CA ARG A 136 10.59 3.05 27.43
C ARG A 136 10.13 4.50 27.28
N SER A 137 9.24 4.80 26.34
CA SER A 137 8.64 6.13 26.16
C SER A 137 9.65 7.29 26.01
N LEU A 138 10.83 6.99 25.41
CA LEU A 138 11.97 7.91 25.25
C LEU A 138 12.62 8.39 26.57
N ASP A 139 12.21 7.87 27.70
CA ASP A 139 12.88 8.14 28.99
C ASP A 139 14.17 7.32 29.10
N GLN A 140 15.30 7.99 28.85
CA GLN A 140 16.62 7.33 28.87
C GLN A 140 17.09 6.93 30.26
N GLN A 141 16.41 7.39 31.32
CA GLN A 141 16.76 7.06 32.72
C GLN A 141 16.11 5.74 33.16
N THR A 142 15.03 5.32 32.50
CA THR A 142 14.35 4.05 32.82
C THR A 142 14.93 2.89 32.03
N LYS A 143 14.77 1.68 32.55
CA LYS A 143 15.08 0.46 31.80
C LYS A 143 14.00 0.23 30.73
N PRO A 144 14.36 -0.21 29.50
CA PRO A 144 13.39 -0.60 28.53
C PRO A 144 12.50 -1.74 29.01
N GLU A 145 11.21 -1.58 28.77
CA GLU A 145 10.18 -2.55 29.09
C GLU A 145 9.93 -3.45 27.88
N GLU A 146 9.44 -4.65 28.13
CA GLU A 146 9.12 -5.63 27.11
C GLU A 146 7.64 -5.49 26.71
N TYR A 147 7.38 -5.40 25.41
CA TYR A 147 6.05 -5.41 24.81
C TYR A 147 5.93 -6.57 23.84
N GLU A 148 4.72 -7.05 23.63
CA GLU A 148 4.40 -8.17 22.77
C GLU A 148 3.20 -7.84 21.90
N PHE A 149 3.29 -8.14 20.60
CA PHE A 149 2.14 -8.00 19.69
C PHE A 149 1.15 -9.14 19.87
N ASN A 150 -0.12 -8.78 20.03
CA ASN A 150 -1.26 -9.70 19.97
C ASN A 150 -1.76 -9.91 18.54
N ARG A 151 -1.30 -9.11 17.60
CA ARG A 151 -1.78 -9.00 16.22
C ARG A 151 -0.65 -9.26 15.22
N VAL A 152 -1.04 -9.57 13.99
CA VAL A 152 -0.10 -9.66 12.88
C VAL A 152 0.52 -8.29 12.63
N VAL A 153 1.83 -8.23 12.43
CA VAL A 153 2.59 -6.99 12.28
C VAL A 153 3.31 -6.90 10.94
N PHE A 154 3.45 -5.68 10.43
CA PHE A 154 4.24 -5.41 9.23
C PHE A 154 5.74 -5.68 9.47
N GLY A 155 6.42 -6.25 8.48
CA GLY A 155 7.87 -6.54 8.53
C GLY A 155 8.18 -8.02 8.70
N ILE A 156 7.23 -8.84 9.13
CA ILE A 156 7.35 -10.30 9.16
C ILE A 156 6.94 -10.83 7.78
N ASN A 157 7.75 -11.72 7.19
CA ASN A 157 7.56 -12.22 5.83
C ASN A 157 6.30 -13.09 5.64
N SER A 158 5.77 -13.69 6.73
CA SER A 158 4.51 -14.44 6.70
C SER A 158 3.25 -13.57 6.82
N SER A 159 3.37 -12.30 7.20
CA SER A 159 2.20 -11.43 7.43
C SER A 159 1.32 -11.24 6.19
N PRO A 160 1.87 -11.06 4.97
CA PRO A 160 1.04 -10.99 3.76
C PRO A 160 0.23 -12.25 3.51
N PHE A 161 0.84 -13.43 3.71
CA PHE A 161 0.13 -14.71 3.59
C PHE A 161 -0.99 -14.82 4.61
N GLN A 162 -0.70 -14.53 5.90
CA GLN A 162 -1.68 -14.61 6.97
C GLN A 162 -2.90 -13.69 6.69
N ALA A 163 -2.63 -12.45 6.27
CA ALA A 163 -3.68 -11.50 5.95
C ALA A 163 -4.57 -11.99 4.79
N GLN A 164 -3.96 -12.45 3.70
CA GLN A 164 -4.69 -12.97 2.56
C GLN A 164 -5.45 -14.26 2.88
N PHE A 165 -4.84 -15.16 3.64
CA PHE A 165 -5.49 -16.41 4.06
C PHE A 165 -6.74 -16.16 4.89
N VAL A 166 -6.65 -15.28 5.90
CA VAL A 166 -7.78 -14.93 6.76
C VAL A 166 -8.90 -14.27 5.95
N SER A 167 -8.56 -13.30 5.12
CA SER A 167 -9.54 -12.57 4.29
C SER A 167 -10.24 -13.45 3.29
N GLN A 168 -9.49 -14.30 2.58
CA GLN A 168 -10.06 -15.23 1.58
C GLN A 168 -10.90 -16.32 2.24
N THR A 169 -10.44 -16.87 3.37
CA THR A 169 -11.21 -17.87 4.13
C THR A 169 -12.51 -17.26 4.67
N HIS A 170 -12.46 -16.02 5.17
CA HIS A 170 -13.64 -15.30 5.63
C HIS A 170 -14.64 -15.06 4.49
N ALA A 171 -14.15 -14.61 3.33
CA ALA A 171 -15.00 -14.43 2.15
C ALA A 171 -15.65 -15.72 1.66
N GLU A 172 -14.90 -16.82 1.57
CA GLU A 172 -15.43 -18.14 1.19
C GLU A 172 -16.52 -18.63 2.16
N LYS A 173 -16.34 -18.37 3.46
CA LYS A 173 -17.33 -18.75 4.50
C LYS A 173 -18.68 -18.02 4.33
N HIS A 174 -18.64 -16.81 3.82
CA HIS A 174 -19.84 -15.95 3.67
C HIS A 174 -20.32 -15.81 2.22
N LYS A 175 -19.82 -16.60 1.27
CA LYS A 175 -20.10 -16.44 -0.16
C LYS A 175 -21.56 -16.63 -0.54
N ASP A 176 -22.29 -17.47 0.18
CA ASP A 176 -23.70 -17.74 -0.10
C ASP A 176 -24.58 -16.60 0.42
N GLU A 177 -24.16 -15.91 1.49
CA GLU A 177 -24.85 -14.79 2.10
C GLU A 177 -24.51 -13.46 1.42
N LEU A 178 -23.22 -13.25 1.08
CA LEU A 178 -22.65 -12.00 0.57
C LEU A 178 -21.85 -12.25 -0.72
N PRO A 179 -22.50 -12.74 -1.81
CA PRO A 179 -21.79 -13.24 -2.99
C PRO A 179 -20.97 -12.19 -3.72
N LEU A 180 -21.45 -10.93 -3.83
CA LEU A 180 -20.70 -9.85 -4.49
C LEU A 180 -19.44 -9.49 -3.69
N ALA A 181 -19.55 -9.36 -2.39
CA ALA A 181 -18.42 -9.07 -1.52
C ALA A 181 -17.40 -10.22 -1.53
N ALA A 182 -17.86 -11.45 -1.45
CA ALA A 182 -16.98 -12.62 -1.51
C ALA A 182 -16.21 -12.67 -2.84
N GLU A 183 -16.89 -12.45 -3.96
CA GLU A 183 -16.22 -12.39 -5.26
C GLU A 183 -15.20 -11.24 -5.32
N ALA A 184 -15.55 -10.05 -4.83
CA ALA A 184 -14.65 -8.89 -4.81
C ALA A 184 -13.40 -9.17 -3.95
N VAL A 185 -13.54 -9.75 -2.76
CA VAL A 185 -12.39 -10.11 -1.91
C VAL A 185 -11.52 -11.18 -2.57
N LEU A 186 -12.12 -12.19 -3.19
CA LEU A 186 -11.41 -13.30 -3.80
C LEU A 186 -10.72 -12.94 -5.12
N LYS A 187 -11.22 -11.95 -5.88
CA LYS A 187 -10.76 -11.68 -7.24
C LYS A 187 -10.32 -10.24 -7.51
N SER A 188 -10.79 -9.27 -6.72
CA SER A 188 -10.63 -7.83 -6.97
C SER A 188 -9.96 -7.08 -5.82
N THR A 189 -9.40 -7.80 -4.84
CA THR A 189 -8.69 -7.21 -3.70
C THR A 189 -7.20 -7.53 -3.77
N TYR A 190 -6.39 -6.47 -3.71
CA TYR A 190 -4.94 -6.52 -3.66
C TYR A 190 -4.47 -6.04 -2.28
N MET A 191 -4.11 -6.98 -1.41
CA MET A 191 -3.77 -6.72 -0.01
C MET A 191 -4.93 -6.09 0.75
N ASP A 192 -4.81 -4.82 1.12
CA ASP A 192 -5.78 -3.99 1.82
C ASP A 192 -6.62 -3.09 0.88
N ASP A 193 -6.30 -3.03 -0.41
CA ASP A 193 -7.02 -2.24 -1.41
C ASP A 193 -8.01 -3.12 -2.20
N SER A 194 -9.30 -2.85 -2.14
CA SER A 194 -10.32 -3.44 -3.01
C SER A 194 -10.62 -2.51 -4.19
N MET A 195 -10.63 -3.05 -5.42
CA MET A 195 -10.97 -2.34 -6.65
C MET A 195 -11.82 -3.22 -7.54
N ASP A 196 -13.09 -2.93 -7.65
CA ASP A 196 -13.99 -3.70 -8.52
C ASP A 196 -14.90 -2.79 -9.34
N SER A 197 -15.60 -3.37 -10.30
CA SER A 197 -16.58 -2.67 -11.10
C SER A 197 -17.83 -3.51 -11.34
N VAL A 198 -18.98 -2.85 -11.43
CA VAL A 198 -20.32 -3.44 -11.58
C VAL A 198 -21.10 -2.75 -12.69
N LEU A 199 -22.19 -3.40 -13.13
CA LEU A 199 -22.95 -2.98 -14.31
C LEU A 199 -23.69 -1.66 -14.13
N ASP A 200 -24.20 -1.38 -12.93
CA ASP A 200 -25.02 -0.21 -12.64
C ASP A 200 -24.92 0.24 -11.18
N ASP A 201 -25.54 1.36 -10.85
CA ASP A 201 -25.54 1.96 -9.53
C ASP A 201 -26.20 1.08 -8.46
N SER A 202 -27.23 0.32 -8.83
CA SER A 202 -27.92 -0.60 -7.91
C SER A 202 -26.99 -1.69 -7.44
N GLN A 203 -26.24 -2.30 -8.36
CA GLN A 203 -25.20 -3.27 -8.04
C GLN A 203 -24.04 -2.64 -7.25
N GLY A 204 -23.70 -1.38 -7.55
CA GLY A 204 -22.67 -0.64 -6.83
C GLY A 204 -23.05 -0.42 -5.37
N ILE A 205 -24.27 -0.04 -5.11
CA ILE A 205 -24.82 0.12 -3.76
C ILE A 205 -24.85 -1.23 -3.02
N GLU A 206 -25.25 -2.28 -3.71
CA GLU A 206 -25.27 -3.62 -3.12
C GLU A 206 -23.88 -4.15 -2.80
N LEU A 207 -22.94 -3.97 -3.71
CA LEU A 207 -21.52 -4.34 -3.48
C LEU A 207 -20.93 -3.60 -2.28
N TYR A 208 -21.19 -2.28 -2.16
CA TYR A 208 -20.80 -1.50 -0.99
C TYR A 208 -21.34 -2.11 0.31
N LYS A 209 -22.68 -2.36 0.37
CA LYS A 209 -23.31 -2.90 1.56
C LYS A 209 -22.77 -4.26 1.96
N GLN A 210 -22.61 -5.15 0.99
CA GLN A 210 -22.08 -6.48 1.23
C GLN A 210 -20.60 -6.44 1.69
N LEU A 211 -19.77 -5.58 1.10
CA LEU A 211 -18.38 -5.42 1.54
C LEU A 211 -18.28 -4.83 2.95
N ASP A 212 -19.08 -3.81 3.27
CA ASP A 212 -19.12 -3.21 4.60
C ASP A 212 -19.56 -4.24 5.64
N GLU A 213 -20.60 -5.03 5.36
CA GLU A 213 -21.06 -6.11 6.22
C GLU A 213 -20.02 -7.23 6.37
N LEU A 214 -19.43 -7.69 5.26
CA LEU A 214 -18.43 -8.75 5.28
C LEU A 214 -17.23 -8.36 6.16
N TRP A 215 -16.71 -7.16 5.99
CA TRP A 215 -15.56 -6.69 6.79
C TRP A 215 -15.96 -6.43 8.24
N SER A 216 -17.16 -5.93 8.52
CA SER A 216 -17.68 -5.75 9.87
C SER A 216 -17.77 -7.08 10.61
N LYS A 217 -18.25 -8.16 9.96
CA LYS A 217 -18.26 -9.53 10.52
C LYS A 217 -16.85 -10.05 10.87
N ALA A 218 -15.81 -9.55 10.19
CA ALA A 218 -14.42 -9.86 10.49
C ALA A 218 -13.78 -8.92 11.54
N GLY A 219 -14.53 -7.98 12.13
CA GLY A 219 -13.99 -6.93 13.00
C GLY A 219 -13.07 -5.95 12.26
N MET A 220 -13.15 -5.88 10.94
CA MET A 220 -12.42 -4.97 10.07
C MET A 220 -13.33 -3.82 9.61
N HIS A 221 -12.74 -2.73 9.13
CA HIS A 221 -13.48 -1.56 8.67
C HIS A 221 -12.96 -1.11 7.31
N ALA A 222 -13.84 -1.12 6.30
CA ALA A 222 -13.55 -0.57 4.99
C ALA A 222 -13.79 0.95 4.98
N ARG A 223 -12.84 1.70 4.45
CA ARG A 223 -12.85 3.17 4.42
C ARG A 223 -12.23 3.71 3.16
N LYS A 224 -12.18 5.05 3.03
CA LYS A 224 -11.69 5.76 1.85
C LYS A 224 -12.41 5.30 0.58
N TRP A 225 -13.69 5.06 0.73
CA TRP A 225 -14.54 4.69 -0.37
C TRP A 225 -14.57 5.77 -1.46
N LEU A 226 -14.47 5.34 -2.70
CA LEU A 226 -14.61 6.19 -3.87
C LEU A 226 -15.28 5.43 -5.00
N SER A 227 -16.11 6.14 -5.78
CA SER A 227 -16.80 5.64 -6.96
C SER A 227 -16.90 6.77 -7.99
N ASN A 228 -17.08 6.42 -9.27
CA ASN A 228 -17.49 7.36 -10.31
C ASN A 228 -19.03 7.57 -10.34
N SER A 229 -19.78 6.88 -9.49
CA SER A 229 -21.22 7.07 -9.31
C SER A 229 -21.51 7.90 -8.06
N SER A 230 -22.18 9.05 -8.24
CA SER A 230 -22.69 9.86 -7.11
C SER A 230 -23.76 9.12 -6.31
N GLN A 231 -24.63 8.33 -6.96
CA GLN A 231 -25.67 7.56 -6.28
C GLN A 231 -25.08 6.51 -5.33
N VAL A 232 -23.99 5.86 -5.71
CA VAL A 232 -23.26 4.94 -4.83
C VAL A 232 -22.63 5.70 -3.67
N LEU A 233 -21.94 6.82 -3.95
CA LEU A 233 -21.29 7.62 -2.93
C LEU A 233 -22.28 8.19 -1.90
N GLU A 234 -23.48 8.57 -2.29
CA GLU A 234 -24.53 9.05 -1.39
C GLU A 234 -24.91 8.04 -0.30
N LYS A 235 -24.81 6.75 -0.60
CA LYS A 235 -25.13 5.67 0.37
C LYS A 235 -23.98 5.38 1.35
N ILE A 236 -22.79 5.91 1.08
CA ILE A 236 -21.61 5.70 1.92
C ILE A 236 -21.52 6.85 2.93
N PRO A 237 -21.33 6.58 4.24
CA PRO A 237 -21.14 7.61 5.26
C PRO A 237 -19.94 8.52 4.91
N ILE A 238 -20.08 9.83 5.09
CA ILE A 238 -19.05 10.83 4.72
C ILE A 238 -17.71 10.51 5.37
N LYS A 239 -17.69 10.07 6.63
CA LYS A 239 -16.48 9.70 7.38
C LYS A 239 -15.70 8.54 6.75
N ASP A 240 -16.37 7.69 5.96
CA ASP A 240 -15.80 6.50 5.35
C ASP A 240 -15.44 6.72 3.88
N ARG A 241 -15.83 7.87 3.29
CA ARG A 241 -15.40 8.26 1.94
C ARG A 241 -13.93 8.65 1.92
N ALA A 242 -13.31 8.64 0.74
CA ALA A 242 -12.00 9.25 0.54
C ALA A 242 -12.04 10.69 1.05
N SER A 243 -11.08 11.09 1.86
CA SER A 243 -11.01 12.42 2.46
C SER A 243 -10.94 13.47 1.36
N GLU A 244 -12.00 14.24 1.14
CA GLU A 244 -12.16 15.31 0.16
C GLU A 244 -13.39 15.16 -0.75
N VAL A 245 -14.18 14.06 -0.60
CA VAL A 245 -15.39 13.89 -1.42
C VAL A 245 -16.58 14.58 -0.74
N ASP A 246 -16.72 15.88 -0.97
CA ASP A 246 -18.01 16.56 -0.81
C ASP A 246 -18.74 16.54 -2.17
N ILE A 247 -19.68 15.61 -2.34
CA ILE A 247 -20.44 15.41 -3.58
C ILE A 247 -21.17 16.70 -4.03
N ASN A 248 -21.36 17.65 -3.13
CA ASN A 248 -22.14 18.87 -3.39
C ASN A 248 -21.31 20.09 -3.77
N LYS A 249 -19.97 20.02 -3.70
CA LYS A 249 -19.14 21.22 -3.78
C LYS A 249 -17.97 21.18 -4.75
N ASP A 250 -17.37 20.01 -4.99
CA ASP A 250 -16.11 19.91 -5.74
C ASP A 250 -16.07 18.70 -6.68
N PRO A 251 -15.27 18.76 -7.77
CA PRO A 251 -15.00 17.59 -8.60
C PRO A 251 -14.38 16.47 -7.75
N LEU A 252 -14.73 15.23 -8.07
CA LEU A 252 -14.23 14.06 -7.34
C LEU A 252 -12.69 14.04 -7.33
N PRO A 253 -12.06 13.76 -6.18
CA PRO A 253 -10.62 13.84 -6.07
C PRO A 253 -9.91 12.82 -6.96
N THR A 254 -8.77 13.23 -7.50
CA THR A 254 -7.85 12.32 -8.17
C THR A 254 -7.28 11.33 -7.16
N VAL A 255 -7.51 10.04 -7.35
CA VAL A 255 -7.05 9.01 -6.43
C VAL A 255 -5.91 8.19 -7.03
N LYS A 256 -4.84 8.06 -6.28
CA LYS A 256 -3.78 7.09 -6.56
C LYS A 256 -4.09 5.80 -5.82
N THR A 257 -4.67 4.84 -6.52
CA THR A 257 -4.94 3.51 -5.97
C THR A 257 -4.08 2.49 -6.70
N LEU A 258 -3.39 1.64 -5.93
CA LEU A 258 -2.44 0.65 -6.46
C LEU A 258 -1.40 1.22 -7.44
N GLY A 259 -1.05 2.52 -7.27
CA GLY A 259 -0.08 3.20 -8.12
C GLY A 259 -0.62 3.83 -9.40
N ILE A 260 -1.84 3.50 -9.81
CA ILE A 260 -2.54 4.14 -10.94
C ILE A 260 -3.25 5.39 -10.43
N THR A 261 -3.26 6.42 -11.25
CA THR A 261 -4.04 7.64 -11.01
C THR A 261 -5.38 7.52 -11.74
N TRP A 262 -6.47 7.48 -11.00
CA TRP A 262 -7.83 7.45 -11.51
C TRP A 262 -8.52 8.79 -11.26
N LEU A 263 -9.18 9.31 -12.28
CA LEU A 263 -10.06 10.48 -12.22
C LEU A 263 -11.50 9.98 -12.30
N PRO A 264 -12.21 9.82 -11.17
CA PRO A 264 -13.54 9.20 -11.14
C PRO A 264 -14.60 9.98 -11.93
N GLU A 265 -14.55 11.30 -11.91
CA GLU A 265 -15.53 12.17 -12.59
C GLU A 265 -15.54 11.96 -14.09
N GLU A 266 -14.35 11.84 -14.70
CA GLU A 266 -14.21 11.57 -16.13
C GLU A 266 -14.15 10.06 -16.44
N ASP A 267 -14.02 9.24 -15.42
CA ASP A 267 -13.80 7.79 -15.47
C ASP A 267 -12.60 7.38 -16.34
N VAL A 268 -11.48 8.07 -16.15
CA VAL A 268 -10.25 7.83 -16.90
C VAL A 268 -9.05 7.56 -16.01
N PHE A 269 -8.10 6.82 -16.51
CA PHE A 269 -6.75 6.71 -15.96
C PHE A 269 -5.84 7.79 -16.55
N THR A 270 -4.96 8.34 -15.72
CA THR A 270 -3.93 9.28 -16.13
C THR A 270 -2.62 8.98 -15.38
N PHE A 271 -1.58 9.76 -15.65
CA PHE A 271 -0.25 9.56 -15.09
C PHE A 271 0.24 10.82 -14.37
N LYS A 272 1.04 10.63 -13.33
CA LYS A 272 1.75 11.74 -12.68
C LYS A 272 3.15 11.83 -13.25
N ALA A 273 3.50 13.00 -13.74
CA ALA A 273 4.86 13.32 -14.13
C ALA A 273 5.68 13.72 -12.91
N HIS A 274 6.94 13.34 -12.94
CA HIS A 274 7.95 13.79 -12.00
C HIS A 274 9.20 14.22 -12.81
N PRO A 275 9.16 15.40 -13.44
CA PRO A 275 10.31 15.89 -14.20
C PRO A 275 11.54 16.02 -13.30
N PRO A 276 12.75 15.98 -13.86
CA PRO A 276 13.96 16.18 -13.10
C PRO A 276 14.03 17.61 -12.56
N GLU A 277 14.71 17.79 -11.43
CA GLU A 277 15.02 19.10 -10.86
C GLU A 277 16.05 19.85 -11.75
N GLU A 278 16.10 21.18 -11.66
CA GLU A 278 16.99 22.03 -12.49
C GLU A 278 18.48 21.59 -12.45
N ASN A 279 18.95 21.09 -11.31
CA ASN A 279 20.32 20.63 -11.13
C ASN A 279 20.51 19.12 -11.35
N PHE A 280 19.61 18.48 -12.10
CA PHE A 280 19.66 17.04 -12.32
C PHE A 280 20.91 16.64 -13.13
N GLN A 281 21.76 15.84 -12.50
CA GLN A 281 22.91 15.24 -13.17
C GLN A 281 22.53 13.87 -13.76
N LEU A 282 22.69 13.73 -15.07
CA LEU A 282 22.43 12.47 -15.74
C LEU A 282 23.55 11.48 -15.44
N THR A 283 23.23 10.51 -14.58
CA THR A 283 24.02 9.32 -14.33
C THR A 283 23.14 8.10 -14.52
N LYS A 284 23.74 6.93 -14.72
CA LYS A 284 23.00 5.66 -14.85
C LYS A 284 22.04 5.45 -13.65
N ARG A 285 22.48 5.73 -12.43
CA ARG A 285 21.67 5.62 -11.20
C ARG A 285 20.49 6.59 -11.19
N ASN A 286 20.75 7.85 -11.49
CA ASN A 286 19.71 8.88 -11.45
C ASN A 286 18.67 8.68 -12.54
N PHE A 287 19.09 8.25 -13.72
CA PHE A 287 18.19 7.94 -14.82
C PHE A 287 17.29 6.74 -14.51
N LEU A 288 17.87 5.63 -14.01
CA LEU A 288 17.09 4.48 -13.57
C LEU A 288 16.07 4.84 -12.48
N LYS A 289 16.49 5.67 -11.52
CA LYS A 289 15.60 6.16 -10.47
C LYS A 289 14.39 6.91 -11.04
N ARG A 290 14.59 7.73 -12.09
CA ARG A 290 13.50 8.46 -12.76
C ARG A 290 12.57 7.52 -13.53
N ILE A 291 13.11 6.60 -14.31
CA ILE A 291 12.29 5.59 -15.01
C ILE A 291 11.43 4.82 -14.01
N ALA A 292 11.99 4.43 -12.87
CA ALA A 292 11.29 3.68 -11.83
C ALA A 292 10.16 4.46 -11.13
N THR A 293 10.08 5.80 -11.31
CA THR A 293 8.94 6.59 -10.81
C THR A 293 7.68 6.45 -11.67
N LEU A 294 7.83 6.00 -12.92
CA LEU A 294 6.71 5.73 -13.82
C LEU A 294 6.15 4.36 -13.51
N PHE A 295 5.01 4.34 -12.85
CA PHE A 295 4.31 3.11 -12.54
C PHE A 295 3.21 2.86 -13.57
N ASP A 296 3.43 1.88 -14.43
CA ASP A 296 2.52 1.50 -15.52
C ASP A 296 2.29 -0.02 -15.53
N PRO A 297 1.50 -0.55 -14.61
CA PRO A 297 1.29 -2.00 -14.51
C PRO A 297 0.45 -2.58 -15.64
N VAL A 298 -0.29 -1.76 -16.37
CA VAL A 298 -1.14 -2.17 -17.50
C VAL A 298 -0.41 -2.06 -18.83
N GLY A 299 0.68 -1.27 -18.88
CA GLY A 299 1.49 -1.13 -20.09
C GLY A 299 1.05 -0.03 -21.06
N PHE A 300 0.23 0.93 -20.61
CA PHE A 300 -0.22 2.06 -21.43
C PHE A 300 0.92 2.94 -21.93
N LEU A 301 1.96 3.12 -21.10
CA LEU A 301 3.15 3.90 -21.42
C LEU A 301 4.29 3.07 -21.99
N ALA A 302 4.07 1.81 -22.35
CA ALA A 302 5.13 0.94 -22.85
C ALA A 302 5.92 1.54 -24.02
N PRO A 303 5.30 2.18 -25.05
CA PRO A 303 6.04 2.84 -26.13
C PRO A 303 6.92 4.00 -25.66
N PHE A 304 6.53 4.73 -24.65
CA PHE A 304 7.30 5.79 -24.03
C PHE A 304 8.44 5.26 -23.16
N ILE A 305 8.14 4.29 -22.30
CA ILE A 305 9.10 3.69 -21.36
C ILE A 305 10.19 2.91 -22.09
N ILE A 306 9.89 2.27 -23.22
CA ILE A 306 10.90 1.50 -23.97
C ILE A 306 12.05 2.39 -24.45
N ARG A 307 11.79 3.65 -24.81
CA ARG A 307 12.83 4.61 -25.22
C ARG A 307 13.83 4.87 -24.09
N ALA A 308 13.34 5.04 -22.86
CA ALA A 308 14.21 5.17 -21.69
C ALA A 308 15.02 3.88 -21.41
N LYS A 309 14.42 2.70 -21.61
CA LYS A 309 15.14 1.42 -21.48
C LYS A 309 16.24 1.27 -22.52
N VAL A 310 16.02 1.73 -23.75
CA VAL A 310 17.05 1.75 -24.80
C VAL A 310 18.22 2.68 -24.41
N MET A 311 17.94 3.89 -23.92
CA MET A 311 18.97 4.78 -23.38
C MET A 311 19.75 4.15 -22.21
N MET A 312 19.08 3.42 -21.32
CA MET A 312 19.76 2.65 -20.28
C MET A 312 20.70 1.60 -20.86
N GLN A 313 20.32 0.90 -21.94
CA GLN A 313 21.21 -0.05 -22.63
C GLN A 313 22.41 0.66 -23.26
N GLU A 314 22.20 1.81 -23.90
CA GLU A 314 23.32 2.63 -24.44
C GLU A 314 24.30 3.00 -23.33
N MET A 315 23.84 3.39 -22.14
CA MET A 315 24.70 3.65 -20.97
C MET A 315 25.48 2.41 -20.50
N TRP A 316 24.89 1.21 -20.63
CA TRP A 316 25.57 -0.05 -20.31
C TRP A 316 26.62 -0.40 -21.36
N VAL A 317 26.31 -0.27 -22.64
CA VAL A 317 27.23 -0.55 -23.76
C VAL A 317 28.42 0.40 -23.73
N ALA A 318 28.20 1.68 -23.36
CA ALA A 318 29.28 2.67 -23.19
C ALA A 318 30.17 2.40 -21.95
N GLY A 319 29.88 1.34 -21.15
CA GLY A 319 30.70 0.97 -20.00
C GLY A 319 30.63 1.93 -18.81
N LEU A 320 29.65 2.89 -18.78
CA LEU A 320 29.54 3.90 -17.75
C LEU A 320 29.36 3.26 -16.36
N LYS A 321 30.00 3.83 -15.34
CA LYS A 321 29.75 3.47 -13.92
C LYS A 321 28.42 4.06 -13.45
N TRP A 322 27.93 3.59 -12.30
CA TRP A 322 26.62 3.99 -11.77
C TRP A 322 26.47 5.50 -11.53
N ASP A 323 27.50 6.17 -11.07
CA ASP A 323 27.50 7.58 -10.68
C ASP A 323 28.38 8.44 -11.61
N GLU A 324 28.83 7.88 -12.71
CA GLU A 324 29.58 8.58 -13.76
C GLU A 324 28.61 9.43 -14.60
N LEU A 325 29.05 10.65 -14.94
CA LEU A 325 28.28 11.56 -15.77
C LEU A 325 28.21 11.03 -17.21
N CYS A 326 27.03 11.07 -17.77
CA CYS A 326 26.80 10.60 -19.13
C CYS A 326 27.41 11.57 -20.19
N PRO A 327 27.81 11.05 -21.36
CA PRO A 327 28.23 11.86 -22.50
C PRO A 327 27.11 12.80 -22.98
N ARG A 328 27.51 13.93 -23.62
CA ARG A 328 26.57 14.97 -24.07
C ARG A 328 25.46 14.46 -24.97
N GLU A 329 25.73 13.49 -25.82
CA GLU A 329 24.70 12.88 -26.69
C GLU A 329 23.57 12.20 -25.88
N LEU A 330 23.93 11.42 -24.86
CA LEU A 330 22.94 10.78 -23.97
C LEU A 330 22.21 11.82 -23.12
N VAL A 331 22.89 12.89 -22.70
CA VAL A 331 22.24 14.01 -22.00
C VAL A 331 21.16 14.62 -22.86
N HIS A 332 21.44 14.92 -24.15
CA HIS A 332 20.46 15.50 -25.06
C HIS A 332 19.25 14.58 -25.28
N LYS A 333 19.48 13.31 -25.63
CA LYS A 333 18.40 12.32 -25.76
C LYS A 333 17.54 12.21 -24.50
N SER A 334 18.16 12.27 -23.32
CA SER A 334 17.42 12.18 -22.06
C SER A 334 16.61 13.45 -21.75
N GLN A 335 17.11 14.62 -22.12
CA GLN A 335 16.39 15.88 -21.97
C GLN A 335 15.12 15.92 -22.82
N GLU A 336 15.19 15.44 -24.07
CA GLU A 336 14.01 15.28 -24.94
C GLU A 336 12.98 14.36 -24.27
N TRP A 337 13.41 13.20 -23.77
CA TRP A 337 12.51 12.27 -23.08
C TRP A 337 11.94 12.86 -21.78
N PHE A 338 12.71 13.66 -21.03
CA PHE A 338 12.24 14.34 -19.83
C PHE A 338 11.24 15.45 -20.12
N SER A 339 11.39 16.18 -21.22
CA SER A 339 10.41 17.21 -21.61
C SER A 339 9.03 16.59 -21.92
N GLU A 340 9.02 15.43 -22.58
CA GLU A 340 7.78 14.70 -22.85
C GLU A 340 7.10 14.15 -21.58
N LEU A 341 7.83 13.98 -20.45
CA LEU A 341 7.22 13.58 -19.18
C LEU A 341 6.17 14.57 -18.70
N GLU A 342 6.33 15.86 -19.00
CA GLU A 342 5.41 16.90 -18.58
C GLU A 342 4.04 16.78 -19.26
N GLU A 343 3.99 16.11 -20.40
CA GLU A 343 2.75 15.86 -21.14
C GLU A 343 1.97 14.64 -20.63
N LEU A 344 2.61 13.73 -19.88
CA LEU A 344 1.95 12.51 -19.41
C LEU A 344 0.64 12.74 -18.62
N PRO A 345 0.48 13.80 -17.80
CA PRO A 345 -0.78 14.07 -17.13
C PRO A 345 -1.94 14.42 -18.09
N THR A 346 -1.64 14.83 -19.33
CA THR A 346 -2.67 15.13 -20.33
C THR A 346 -3.19 13.86 -21.02
N ILE A 347 -2.44 12.75 -20.91
CA ILE A 347 -2.82 11.47 -21.50
C ILE A 347 -3.88 10.81 -20.62
N LYS A 348 -5.02 10.52 -21.22
CA LYS A 348 -6.17 9.90 -20.54
C LYS A 348 -6.58 8.63 -21.25
N PHE A 349 -6.81 7.56 -20.49
CA PHE A 349 -7.34 6.29 -20.99
C PHE A 349 -8.64 5.97 -20.28
N PRO A 350 -9.73 5.63 -20.98
CA PRO A 350 -10.97 5.20 -20.36
C PRO A 350 -10.73 4.04 -19.38
N ARG A 351 -11.26 4.16 -18.16
CA ARG A 351 -11.18 3.06 -17.21
C ARG A 351 -12.03 1.89 -17.67
N CYS A 352 -13.30 2.15 -17.99
CA CYS A 352 -14.21 1.12 -18.44
C CYS A 352 -13.89 0.70 -19.88
N LEU A 353 -13.77 -0.61 -20.11
CA LEU A 353 -13.57 -1.19 -21.45
C LEU A 353 -14.86 -1.35 -22.23
N ARG A 354 -16.02 -1.42 -21.55
CA ARG A 354 -17.32 -1.49 -22.20
C ARG A 354 -17.87 -0.07 -22.40
N LEU A 355 -17.81 0.43 -23.59
CA LEU A 355 -18.52 1.65 -23.98
C LEU A 355 -20.03 1.34 -23.95
N THR A 356 -20.78 2.01 -23.09
CA THR A 356 -22.23 1.85 -22.88
C THR A 356 -23.10 2.22 -24.08
N THR A 357 -22.51 2.66 -25.19
CA THR A 357 -23.26 3.25 -26.32
C THR A 357 -23.20 2.50 -27.66
N ARG A 358 -22.55 1.33 -27.76
CA ARG A 358 -22.48 0.59 -29.04
C ARG A 358 -22.34 -0.93 -28.87
N VAL A 359 -23.29 -1.57 -28.17
CA VAL A 359 -23.38 -3.05 -28.20
C VAL A 359 -23.91 -3.59 -29.54
N ASP A 360 -24.55 -2.73 -30.36
CA ASP A 360 -25.26 -3.16 -31.57
C ASP A 360 -24.45 -3.03 -32.88
N GLN A 361 -23.15 -2.68 -32.84
CA GLN A 361 -22.42 -2.37 -34.09
C GLN A 361 -21.20 -3.26 -34.39
N TYR A 362 -20.89 -4.26 -33.60
CA TYR A 362 -19.84 -5.23 -33.96
C TYR A 362 -20.46 -6.62 -34.10
N PRO A 363 -20.64 -7.14 -35.30
CA PRO A 363 -20.96 -8.55 -35.48
C PRO A 363 -19.79 -9.37 -34.93
N VAL A 364 -20.09 -10.25 -33.98
CA VAL A 364 -19.14 -11.29 -33.52
C VAL A 364 -19.07 -12.29 -34.68
N ASN A 365 -17.99 -12.25 -35.44
CA ASN A 365 -17.61 -13.33 -36.36
C ASN A 365 -16.73 -14.31 -35.62
#